data_060841a33b10624a477b14124826b095
#
_entry.id   060841a33b10624a477b14124826b095
#
_cell.length_a   1.000
_cell.length_b   1.000
_cell.length_c   1.000
_cell.angle_alpha   90.00
_cell.angle_beta   90.00
_cell.angle_gamma   90.00
#
_symmetry.space_group_name_H-M   'P 1'
#
loop_
_entity.id
_entity.type
_entity.pdbx_description
1 polymer ?
#
loop_
_entity_poly.entity_id
_entity_poly.type
_entity_poly.pdbx_seq_one_letter_code
_entity_poly.pdbx_strand_id
1 'polypeptide(L)' 'MMSIIEEYGNFENLPIEHKIGILKCKLAETDYKAIKYAEGELLEEEYAETKAQRKEWRKEINKLEEELKDDSNSI' A
#
# COMPACT_ATOMS: atom_id res chain seq x y z
N MET A 1 5.86 -14.20 4.26
CA MET A 1 5.19 -12.93 4.63
C MET A 1 3.68 -13.08 4.54
N MET A 2 2.97 -12.62 5.54
CA MET A 2 1.51 -12.69 5.53
C MET A 2 0.92 -11.71 4.54
N SER A 3 -0.13 -12.12 3.85
CA SER A 3 -0.87 -11.22 2.98
C SER A 3 -1.68 -10.24 3.83
N ILE A 4 -2.16 -9.16 3.21
CA ILE A 4 -3.03 -8.20 3.89
C ILE A 4 -4.29 -8.90 4.39
N ILE A 5 -4.84 -9.83 3.62
CA ILE A 5 -6.03 -10.59 4.00
C ILE A 5 -5.77 -11.40 5.27
N GLU A 6 -4.63 -12.08 5.35
CA GLU A 6 -4.25 -12.86 6.53
C GLU A 6 -4.02 -11.98 7.76
N GLU A 7 -3.42 -10.81 7.53
CA GLU A 7 -3.07 -9.88 8.59
C GLU A 7 -4.28 -9.14 9.16
N TYR A 8 -5.21 -8.75 8.29
CA TYR A 8 -6.36 -7.91 8.65
C TYR A 8 -7.71 -8.59 8.42
N GLY A 9 -7.73 -9.90 8.23
CA GLY A 9 -8.96 -10.62 7.99
C GLY A 9 -9.52 -10.31 6.61
N ASN A 10 -10.79 -10.01 6.52
CA ASN A 10 -11.45 -9.76 5.24
C ASN A 10 -11.22 -8.34 4.76
N PHE A 11 -10.00 -8.08 4.28
CA PHE A 11 -9.62 -6.76 3.76
C PHE A 11 -10.64 -6.23 2.74
N GLU A 12 -11.11 -7.08 1.84
CA GLU A 12 -12.03 -6.67 0.79
C GLU A 12 -13.39 -6.23 1.31
N ASN A 13 -13.76 -6.66 2.50
CA ASN A 13 -15.03 -6.29 3.12
C ASN A 13 -14.95 -5.04 3.98
N LEU A 14 -13.75 -4.48 4.13
CA LEU A 14 -13.57 -3.27 4.90
C LEU A 14 -14.05 -2.04 4.12
N PRO A 15 -14.48 -0.99 4.82
CA PRO A 15 -14.80 0.28 4.16
C PRO A 15 -13.60 0.80 3.38
N ILE A 16 -13.85 1.51 2.29
CA ILE A 16 -12.78 2.05 1.42
C ILE A 16 -11.77 2.87 2.23
N GLU A 17 -12.24 3.70 3.14
CA GLU A 17 -11.36 4.53 3.97
C GLU A 17 -10.40 3.70 4.82
N HIS A 18 -10.88 2.58 5.35
CA HIS A 18 -10.03 1.65 6.11
C HIS A 18 -9.00 0.98 5.21
N LYS A 19 -9.40 0.58 4.03
CA LYS A 19 -8.48 -0.03 3.05
C LYS A 19 -7.35 0.93 2.72
N ILE A 20 -7.69 2.18 2.43
CA ILE A 20 -6.71 3.22 2.13
C ILE A 20 -5.75 3.40 3.31
N GLY A 21 -6.29 3.48 4.52
CA GLY A 21 -5.49 3.63 5.74
C GLY A 21 -4.50 2.49 5.93
N ILE A 22 -4.93 1.26 5.72
CA ILE A 22 -4.07 0.09 5.84
C ILE A 22 -2.94 0.14 4.81
N LEU A 23 -3.26 0.48 3.56
CA LEU A 23 -2.26 0.56 2.50
C LEU A 23 -1.25 1.68 2.76
N LYS A 24 -1.71 2.82 3.25
CA LYS A 24 -0.82 3.93 3.62
C LYS A 24 0.10 3.53 4.79
N CYS A 25 -0.42 2.75 5.73
CA CYS A 25 0.38 2.20 6.81
C CYS A 25 1.48 1.29 6.29
N LYS A 26 1.15 0.43 5.33
CA LYS A 26 2.14 -0.47 4.72
C LYS A 26 3.24 0.32 4.02
N LEU A 27 2.86 1.39 3.32
CA LEU A 27 3.85 2.26 2.71
C LEU A 27 4.75 2.92 3.76
N ALA A 28 4.16 3.43 4.84
CA ALA A 28 4.93 4.05 5.92
C ALA A 28 5.90 3.06 6.56
N GLU A 29 5.46 1.83 6.80
CA GLU A 29 6.31 0.79 7.38
C GLU A 29 7.52 0.45 6.52
N THR A 30 7.41 0.62 5.21
CA THR A 30 8.49 0.30 4.29
C THR A 30 9.27 1.51 3.81
N ASP A 31 8.90 2.72 4.23
CA ASP A 31 9.61 3.94 3.85
C ASP A 31 11.10 3.88 4.21
N TYR A 32 11.43 3.31 5.37
CA TYR A 32 12.82 3.21 5.78
C TYR A 32 13.67 2.39 4.79
N LYS A 33 13.07 1.37 4.18
CA LYS A 33 13.77 0.55 3.18
C LYS A 33 14.03 1.36 1.91
N ALA A 34 13.05 2.17 1.50
CA ALA A 34 13.20 3.02 0.34
C ALA A 34 14.31 4.05 0.56
N ILE A 35 14.40 4.61 1.76
CA ILE A 35 15.44 5.56 2.12
C ILE A 35 16.82 4.87 2.11
N LYS A 36 16.92 3.69 2.70
CA LYS A 36 18.17 2.93 2.71
C LYS A 36 18.63 2.60 1.29
N TYR A 37 17.72 2.22 0.44
CA TYR A 37 18.04 1.93 -0.95
C TYR A 37 18.56 3.19 -1.66
N ALA A 38 17.90 4.32 -1.46
CA ALA A 38 18.30 5.58 -2.06
C ALA A 38 19.71 6.02 -1.60
N GLU A 39 20.07 5.68 -0.36
CA GLU A 39 21.40 5.99 0.19
C GLU A 39 22.45 4.93 -0.12
N GLY A 40 22.08 3.88 -0.85
CA GLY A 40 23.00 2.83 -1.22
C GLY A 40 23.26 1.79 -0.13
N GLU A 41 22.45 1.76 0.91
CA GLU A 41 22.59 0.82 2.01
C GLU A 41 21.92 -0.53 1.76
N LEU A 42 21.04 -0.61 0.75
CA LEU A 42 20.39 -1.86 0.34
C LEU A 42 20.75 -2.15 -1.11
N LEU A 43 20.98 -3.43 -1.40
CA LEU A 43 21.19 -3.88 -2.77
C LEU A 43 19.86 -3.84 -3.53
N GLU A 44 19.95 -3.66 -4.84
CA GLU A 44 18.76 -3.62 -5.69
C GLU A 44 17.92 -4.89 -5.54
N GLU A 45 18.56 -6.06 -5.48
CA GLU A 45 17.85 -7.31 -5.32
C GLU A 45 17.18 -7.44 -3.96
N GLU A 46 17.74 -6.81 -2.93
CA GLU A 46 17.10 -6.79 -1.60
C GLU A 46 15.87 -5.92 -1.57
N TYR A 47 15.86 -4.87 -2.38
CA TYR A 47 14.75 -3.91 -2.40
C TYR A 47 13.71 -4.22 -3.46
N ALA A 48 14.03 -5.04 -4.46
CA ALA A 48 13.16 -5.29 -5.62
C ALA A 48 11.74 -5.72 -5.24
N GLU A 49 11.62 -6.67 -4.31
CA GLU A 49 10.31 -7.15 -3.88
C GLU A 49 9.51 -6.06 -3.18
N THR A 50 10.14 -5.34 -2.27
CA THR A 50 9.50 -4.24 -1.56
C THR A 50 9.07 -3.14 -2.53
N LYS A 51 9.93 -2.82 -3.50
CA LYS A 51 9.63 -1.83 -4.52
C LYS A 51 8.37 -2.20 -5.31
N ALA A 52 8.26 -3.46 -5.71
CA ALA A 52 7.10 -3.94 -6.44
C ALA A 52 5.83 -3.87 -5.59
N GLN A 53 5.93 -4.26 -4.32
CA GLN A 53 4.81 -4.18 -3.39
C GLN A 53 4.35 -2.73 -3.20
N ARG A 54 5.29 -1.82 -3.01
CA ARG A 54 4.96 -0.40 -2.81
C ARG A 54 4.24 0.17 -4.03
N LYS A 55 4.67 -0.23 -5.23
CA LYS A 55 4.02 0.19 -6.47
C LYS A 55 2.57 -0.29 -6.53
N GLU A 56 2.34 -1.54 -6.17
CA GLU A 56 0.99 -2.11 -6.16
C GLU A 56 0.10 -1.42 -5.11
N TRP A 57 0.64 -1.15 -3.94
CA TRP A 57 -0.11 -0.45 -2.89
C TRP A 57 -0.53 0.95 -3.35
N ARG A 58 0.36 1.67 -4.05
CA ARG A 58 0.02 3.00 -4.56
C ARG A 58 -1.07 2.94 -5.62
N LYS A 59 -1.01 1.95 -6.51
CA LYS A 59 -2.05 1.75 -7.51
C LYS A 59 -3.39 1.47 -6.86
N GLU A 60 -3.40 0.62 -5.86
CA GLU A 60 -4.62 0.27 -5.15
C GLU A 60 -5.19 1.47 -4.40
N ILE A 61 -4.33 2.25 -3.75
CA ILE A 61 -4.76 3.47 -3.08
C ILE A 61 -5.43 4.43 -4.07
N ASN A 62 -4.80 4.65 -5.22
CA ASN A 62 -5.33 5.53 -6.25
C ASN A 62 -6.70 5.06 -6.74
N LYS A 63 -6.83 3.76 -6.94
CA LYS A 63 -8.10 3.17 -7.37
C LYS A 63 -9.19 3.36 -6.31
N LEU A 64 -8.85 3.12 -5.06
CA LEU A 64 -9.79 3.28 -3.96
C LEU A 64 -10.18 4.74 -3.75
N GLU A 65 -9.23 5.64 -3.90
CA GLU A 65 -9.52 7.07 -3.79
C GLU A 65 -10.46 7.53 -4.89
N GLU A 66 -10.33 7.00 -6.09
CA GLU A 66 -11.25 7.28 -7.18
C GLU A 66 -12.65 6.76 -6.90
N GLU A 67 -12.75 5.55 -6.33
CA GLU A 67 -14.03 4.98 -5.94
C GLU A 67 -14.72 5.83 -4.88
N LEU A 68 -13.96 6.31 -3.91
CA LEU A 68 -14.48 7.15 -2.86
C LEU A 68 -14.96 8.50 -3.41
N LYS A 69 -14.22 9.05 -4.35
CA LYS A 69 -14.57 10.31 -5.01
C LYS A 69 -15.83 10.17 -5.83
N ASP A 70 -15.99 9.06 -6.54
CA ASP A 70 -17.18 8.78 -7.33
C ASP A 70 -18.41 8.67 -6.43
N ASP A 71 -18.28 8.01 -5.29
CA ASP A 71 -19.35 7.91 -4.32
C ASP A 71 -19.77 9.30 -3.82
N SER A 72 -18.79 10.16 -3.59
CA SER A 72 -19.06 11.53 -3.16
C SER A 72 -19.77 12.34 -4.23
N ASN A 73 -19.52 12.05 -5.49
CA ASN A 73 -20.10 12.75 -6.63
C ASN A 73 -21.44 12.19 -7.08
N SER A 74 -21.84 11.03 -6.58
CA SER A 74 -23.05 10.37 -7.00
C SER A 74 -24.31 10.85 -6.28
N ILE A 75 -24.20 11.81 -5.44
CA ILE A 75 -25.32 12.39 -4.68
C ILE A 75 -26.12 13.38 -5.52
#